data_80ad49767d0990557ac99ce8435c2e5e
#
_entry.id   80ad49767d0990557ac99ce8435c2e5e
#
_cell.length_a   1.000
_cell.length_b   1.000
_cell.length_c   1.000
_cell.angle_alpha   90.00
_cell.angle_beta   90.00
_cell.angle_gamma   90.00
#
_symmetry.space_group_name_H-M   'P 1'
#
loop_
_entity.id
_entity.type
_entity.pdbx_description
1 polymer ?
#
loop_
_entity_poly.entity_id
_entity_poly.type
_entity_poly.pdbx_seq_one_letter_code
_entity_poly.pdbx_strand_id
1 'polypeptide(L)'
;MEDADLTLTGLARLLGARLVGEGGGAAVGGVGSLEDAKPDQVSYFGNPRYARFLETTRALAVITGSVVKTSAPNQLVVNNPYLAFRNTLMLFTPDRSSGFSGVHPTAVIHPTARIAEGAVIGPCAVVDRGVRIGAGTMVGASSVIGPDAVVGEECLIHPMVAVLAECVVGSRVVIHSGVVIGGDGFGFVPDPEGEHIKIPHNGNVVIEDDVEIGAGTTIDRAVAGSTVVGRNSKLDNLIQVAHNVKIGRGCFLAAQTGIAGSTVLEDQVTCGGQVGIGGHLVVGRGAVLTGKSGITKDVDPGAVVSGVPARDHRENMKIMAALSRLPGLLRSLAGKKEERG
;
A
#
# COMPACT_ATOMS: atom_id res chain seq x y z
N MET A 1 20.45 21.16 -1.67
CA MET A 1 20.02 22.57 -1.66
C MET A 1 20.46 23.08 -0.31
N GLU A 2 21.52 23.90 -0.28
CA GLU A 2 21.94 24.57 0.95
C GLU A 2 20.77 25.39 1.51
N ASP A 3 20.71 25.52 2.82
CA ASP A 3 19.67 26.17 3.65
C ASP A 3 19.39 27.63 3.25
N ALA A 4 18.83 27.84 2.06
CA ALA A 4 18.08 29.05 1.78
C ALA A 4 16.69 28.80 2.37
N ASP A 5 16.38 29.46 3.50
CA ASP A 5 15.10 29.38 4.16
C ASP A 5 13.95 29.39 3.15
N LEU A 6 13.23 28.25 3.03
CA LEU A 6 12.09 28.14 2.13
C LEU A 6 11.02 29.13 2.56
N THR A 7 10.84 30.20 1.81
CA THR A 7 9.79 31.19 2.11
C THR A 7 8.41 30.73 1.63
N LEU A 8 7.36 31.29 2.21
CA LEU A 8 5.99 30.97 1.82
C LEU A 8 5.71 31.30 0.35
N THR A 9 6.30 32.38 -0.18
CA THR A 9 6.25 32.69 -1.64
C THR A 9 6.99 31.63 -2.48
N GLY A 10 8.15 31.16 -1.99
CA GLY A 10 8.90 30.07 -2.65
C GLY A 10 8.08 28.79 -2.69
N LEU A 11 7.46 28.41 -1.56
CA LEU A 11 6.57 27.27 -1.49
C LEU A 11 5.35 27.41 -2.40
N ALA A 12 4.71 28.59 -2.42
CA ALA A 12 3.58 28.87 -3.31
C ALA A 12 3.96 28.63 -4.78
N ARG A 13 5.13 29.09 -5.20
CA ARG A 13 5.65 28.87 -6.57
C ARG A 13 5.87 27.38 -6.87
N LEU A 14 6.50 26.63 -5.95
CA LEU A 14 6.75 25.20 -6.11
C LEU A 14 5.44 24.38 -6.25
N LEU A 15 4.41 24.80 -5.55
CA LEU A 15 3.09 24.12 -5.55
C LEU A 15 2.15 24.61 -6.66
N GLY A 16 2.51 25.66 -7.42
CA GLY A 16 1.59 26.32 -8.33
C GLY A 16 0.39 26.94 -7.58
N ALA A 17 0.59 27.35 -6.35
CA ALA A 17 -0.46 27.87 -5.47
C ALA A 17 -0.63 29.39 -5.62
N ARG A 18 -1.87 29.87 -5.48
CA ARG A 18 -2.15 31.29 -5.28
C ARG A 18 -2.03 31.59 -3.77
N LEU A 19 -1.04 32.42 -3.42
CA LEU A 19 -0.90 32.91 -2.04
C LEU A 19 -1.96 33.97 -1.74
N VAL A 20 -2.66 33.83 -0.63
CA VAL A 20 -3.60 34.81 -0.07
C VAL A 20 -3.12 35.16 1.34
N GLY A 21 -2.87 36.40 1.61
CA GLY A 21 -2.27 36.95 2.84
C GLY A 21 -0.97 37.69 2.54
N GLU A 22 -0.40 38.37 3.55
CA GLU A 22 0.78 39.25 3.39
C GLU A 22 2.10 38.62 3.85
N GLY A 23 2.04 37.37 4.34
CA GLY A 23 3.20 36.68 4.93
C GLY A 23 4.17 36.02 3.92
N GLY A 24 4.21 36.46 2.67
CA GLY A 24 4.98 35.80 1.60
C GLY A 24 6.48 35.62 1.87
N GLY A 25 7.09 36.54 2.62
CA GLY A 25 8.50 36.46 3.03
C GLY A 25 8.78 35.59 4.25
N ALA A 26 7.77 35.07 4.93
CA ALA A 26 7.96 34.25 6.12
C ALA A 26 8.62 32.90 5.77
N ALA A 27 9.59 32.49 6.58
CA ALA A 27 10.24 31.20 6.45
C ALA A 27 9.27 30.07 6.85
N VAL A 28 9.26 28.98 6.05
CA VAL A 28 8.48 27.78 6.33
C VAL A 28 9.38 26.79 7.04
N GLY A 29 9.13 26.55 8.34
CA GLY A 29 9.93 25.67 9.19
C GLY A 29 9.45 24.20 9.18
N GLY A 30 8.34 23.89 8.50
CA GLY A 30 7.84 22.51 8.46
C GLY A 30 6.36 22.38 8.12
N VAL A 31 5.83 21.20 8.40
CA VAL A 31 4.41 20.85 8.25
C VAL A 31 3.82 20.37 9.56
N GLY A 32 2.54 20.66 9.78
CA GLY A 32 1.80 20.22 10.95
C GLY A 32 0.33 19.94 10.66
N SER A 33 -0.37 19.28 11.58
CA SER A 33 -1.82 19.13 11.50
C SER A 33 -2.50 20.49 11.74
N LEU A 34 -3.76 20.66 11.30
CA LEU A 34 -4.50 21.89 11.59
C LEU A 34 -4.61 22.15 13.11
N GLU A 35 -4.65 21.09 13.90
CA GLU A 35 -4.82 21.14 15.36
C GLU A 35 -3.53 21.58 16.08
N ASP A 36 -2.38 21.06 15.64
CA ASP A 36 -1.11 21.17 16.38
C ASP A 36 -0.04 22.01 15.66
N ALA A 37 -0.33 22.56 14.49
CA ALA A 37 0.65 23.31 13.71
C ALA A 37 1.22 24.50 14.51
N LYS A 38 2.54 24.68 14.39
CA LYS A 38 3.27 25.81 14.94
C LYS A 38 3.21 27.02 14.01
N PRO A 39 3.54 28.24 14.50
CA PRO A 39 3.48 29.47 13.71
C PRO A 39 4.40 29.54 12.49
N ASP A 40 5.39 28.66 12.39
CA ASP A 40 6.30 28.51 11.25
C ASP A 40 5.93 27.34 10.33
N GLN A 41 4.85 26.59 10.63
CA GLN A 41 4.46 25.41 9.89
C GLN A 41 3.28 25.64 8.97
N VAL A 42 3.26 24.89 7.86
CA VAL A 42 2.14 24.84 6.91
C VAL A 42 1.26 23.63 7.21
N SER A 43 -0.04 23.82 7.16
CA SER A 43 -1.03 22.76 7.29
C SER A 43 -1.88 22.63 6.02
N TYR A 44 -2.82 21.68 5.96
CA TYR A 44 -3.77 21.59 4.87
C TYR A 44 -5.20 21.34 5.32
N PHE A 45 -6.15 21.79 4.52
CA PHE A 45 -7.57 21.53 4.70
C PHE A 45 -8.16 20.91 3.44
N GLY A 46 -8.54 19.64 3.53
CA GLY A 46 -9.17 18.90 2.44
C GLY A 46 -10.37 18.05 2.89
N ASN A 47 -10.64 17.95 4.19
CA ASN A 47 -11.76 17.19 4.71
C ASN A 47 -12.62 18.06 5.66
N PRO A 48 -13.93 18.25 5.37
CA PRO A 48 -14.83 19.08 6.16
C PRO A 48 -14.92 18.71 7.65
N ARG A 49 -14.62 17.47 8.02
CA ARG A 49 -14.62 17.04 9.43
C ARG A 49 -13.62 17.80 10.29
N TYR A 50 -12.58 18.37 9.69
CA TYR A 50 -11.53 19.15 10.37
C TYR A 50 -11.80 20.67 10.34
N ALA A 51 -12.94 21.12 9.80
CA ALA A 51 -13.28 22.55 9.65
C ALA A 51 -13.21 23.31 10.97
N ARG A 52 -13.58 22.69 12.09
CA ARG A 52 -13.52 23.29 13.43
C ARG A 52 -12.12 23.79 13.81
N PHE A 53 -11.06 23.15 13.31
CA PHE A 53 -9.67 23.52 13.61
C PHE A 53 -9.17 24.69 12.77
N LEU A 54 -9.88 25.08 11.69
CA LEU A 54 -9.52 26.27 10.93
C LEU A 54 -9.61 27.56 11.77
N GLU A 55 -10.50 27.62 12.75
CA GLU A 55 -10.71 28.81 13.59
C GLU A 55 -9.70 28.91 14.74
N THR A 56 -8.94 27.86 15.02
CA THR A 56 -8.00 27.78 16.16
C THR A 56 -6.57 27.46 15.74
N THR A 57 -6.34 27.13 14.48
CA THR A 57 -4.99 26.76 14.01
C THR A 57 -4.01 27.92 14.16
N ARG A 58 -2.78 27.58 14.54
CA ARG A 58 -1.64 28.52 14.60
C ARG A 58 -0.71 28.39 13.38
N ALA A 59 -1.11 27.62 12.37
CA ALA A 59 -0.30 27.43 11.18
C ALA A 59 0.05 28.77 10.52
N LEU A 60 1.28 28.87 9.99
CA LEU A 60 1.71 30.00 9.15
C LEU A 60 0.81 30.17 7.93
N ALA A 61 0.44 29.06 7.33
CA ALA A 61 -0.47 29.01 6.19
C ALA A 61 -1.24 27.68 6.15
N VAL A 62 -2.42 27.73 5.52
CA VAL A 62 -3.22 26.52 5.24
C VAL A 62 -3.34 26.31 3.75
N ILE A 63 -2.98 25.12 3.25
CA ILE A 63 -3.20 24.68 1.86
C ILE A 63 -4.68 24.31 1.72
N THR A 64 -5.37 24.94 0.77
CA THR A 64 -6.84 24.78 0.58
C THR A 64 -7.21 24.69 -0.90
N GLY A 65 -8.40 24.17 -1.20
CA GLY A 65 -8.95 24.16 -2.58
C GLY A 65 -9.61 25.49 -2.98
N SER A 66 -10.03 26.27 -2.01
CA SER A 66 -10.63 27.60 -2.17
C SER A 66 -10.32 28.45 -0.95
N VAL A 67 -10.50 29.75 -1.04
CA VAL A 67 -10.37 30.62 0.15
C VAL A 67 -11.40 30.22 1.19
N VAL A 68 -10.96 29.99 2.42
CA VAL A 68 -11.80 29.61 3.56
C VAL A 68 -11.60 30.57 4.73
N LYS A 69 -12.59 30.65 5.63
CA LYS A 69 -12.42 31.38 6.88
C LYS A 69 -11.49 30.60 7.81
N THR A 70 -10.40 31.21 8.25
CA THR A 70 -9.40 30.57 9.12
C THR A 70 -8.68 31.59 9.97
N SER A 71 -8.12 31.17 11.12
CA SER A 71 -7.21 31.99 11.94
C SER A 71 -5.79 32.02 11.39
N ALA A 72 -5.43 31.15 10.46
CA ALA A 72 -4.13 31.19 9.81
C ALA A 72 -3.98 32.49 9.00
N PRO A 73 -2.85 33.22 9.14
CA PRO A 73 -2.65 34.52 8.47
C PRO A 73 -2.53 34.40 6.94
N ASN A 74 -2.23 33.22 6.43
CA ASN A 74 -2.04 33.01 5.00
C ASN A 74 -2.74 31.72 4.53
N GLN A 75 -3.05 31.69 3.20
CA GLN A 75 -3.58 30.49 2.55
C GLN A 75 -2.85 30.24 1.23
N LEU A 76 -2.60 28.98 0.93
CA LEU A 76 -2.08 28.49 -0.35
C LEU A 76 -3.24 27.80 -1.09
N VAL A 77 -3.83 28.49 -2.05
CA VAL A 77 -4.99 27.97 -2.79
C VAL A 77 -4.53 27.21 -4.00
N VAL A 78 -4.91 25.92 -4.10
CA VAL A 78 -4.50 24.99 -5.15
C VAL A 78 -5.67 24.10 -5.59
N ASN A 79 -5.59 23.50 -6.77
CA ASN A 79 -6.63 22.59 -7.27
C ASN A 79 -6.71 21.27 -6.46
N ASN A 80 -5.58 20.75 -6.00
CA ASN A 80 -5.52 19.52 -5.22
C ASN A 80 -4.73 19.76 -3.91
N PRO A 81 -5.41 20.12 -2.81
CA PRO A 81 -4.76 20.42 -1.53
C PRO A 81 -3.99 19.24 -0.94
N TYR A 82 -4.49 18.01 -1.13
CA TYR A 82 -3.84 16.82 -0.60
C TYR A 82 -2.52 16.52 -1.31
N LEU A 83 -2.49 16.63 -2.64
CA LEU A 83 -1.26 16.47 -3.41
C LEU A 83 -0.25 17.58 -3.08
N ALA A 84 -0.71 18.81 -2.96
CA ALA A 84 0.15 19.93 -2.58
C ALA A 84 0.74 19.74 -1.19
N PHE A 85 -0.05 19.28 -0.23
CA PHE A 85 0.42 18.95 1.13
C PHE A 85 1.45 17.80 1.09
N ARG A 86 1.18 16.74 0.33
CA ARG A 86 2.16 15.65 0.12
C ARG A 86 3.48 16.19 -0.42
N ASN A 87 3.45 17.06 -1.43
CA ASN A 87 4.66 17.65 -2.00
C ASN A 87 5.40 18.54 -0.99
N THR A 88 4.65 19.27 -0.16
CA THR A 88 5.24 20.04 0.95
C THR A 88 5.90 19.12 1.98
N LEU A 89 5.25 18.02 2.37
CA LEU A 89 5.82 17.03 3.29
C LEU A 89 7.17 16.50 2.80
N MET A 90 7.31 16.24 1.51
CA MET A 90 8.56 15.74 0.93
C MET A 90 9.74 16.69 1.13
N LEU A 91 9.51 18.00 1.17
CA LEU A 91 10.56 19.00 1.40
C LEU A 91 11.12 18.95 2.83
N PHE A 92 10.31 18.47 3.77
CA PHE A 92 10.64 18.38 5.21
C PHE A 92 10.78 16.94 5.70
N THR A 93 10.71 15.96 4.80
CA THR A 93 10.94 14.56 5.18
C THR A 93 12.43 14.35 5.41
N PRO A 94 12.85 14.00 6.65
CA PRO A 94 14.25 13.72 6.91
C PRO A 94 14.72 12.50 6.12
N ASP A 95 15.98 12.51 5.71
CA ASP A 95 16.62 11.30 5.20
C ASP A 95 16.65 10.25 6.32
N ARG A 96 15.97 9.13 6.09
CA ARG A 96 15.91 7.98 7.01
C ARG A 96 16.67 6.79 6.43
N SER A 97 17.48 7.00 5.40
CA SER A 97 18.37 5.98 4.87
C SER A 97 19.31 5.47 5.97
N SER A 98 19.75 4.23 5.83
CA SER A 98 20.79 3.72 6.72
C SER A 98 22.08 4.50 6.43
N GLY A 99 22.84 4.90 7.44
CA GLY A 99 24.10 5.62 7.25
C GLY A 99 25.23 4.77 6.60
N PHE A 100 24.90 3.58 6.05
CA PHE A 100 25.84 2.71 5.35
C PHE A 100 25.91 3.05 3.86
N SER A 101 27.09 2.87 3.27
CA SER A 101 27.33 3.03 1.84
C SER A 101 28.06 1.82 1.27
N GLY A 102 27.80 1.49 0.01
CA GLY A 102 28.42 0.34 -0.65
C GLY A 102 28.04 -1.00 0.00
N VAL A 103 28.92 -1.99 -0.09
CA VAL A 103 28.73 -3.31 0.50
C VAL A 103 29.31 -3.35 1.91
N HIS A 104 28.46 -3.58 2.91
CA HIS A 104 28.89 -3.67 4.31
C HIS A 104 29.82 -4.88 4.52
N PRO A 105 30.92 -4.75 5.31
CA PRO A 105 31.90 -5.85 5.49
C PRO A 105 31.32 -7.14 6.08
N THR A 106 30.20 -7.09 6.78
CA THR A 106 29.53 -8.28 7.34
C THR A 106 28.47 -8.87 6.40
N ALA A 107 28.25 -8.29 5.24
CA ALA A 107 27.38 -8.89 4.22
C ALA A 107 28.04 -10.11 3.60
N VAL A 108 27.25 -11.15 3.32
CA VAL A 108 27.72 -12.37 2.66
C VAL A 108 27.30 -12.31 1.19
N ILE A 109 28.28 -12.13 0.31
CA ILE A 109 28.05 -12.01 -1.13
C ILE A 109 28.65 -13.21 -1.83
N HIS A 110 27.84 -13.95 -2.56
CA HIS A 110 28.33 -15.08 -3.37
C HIS A 110 29.21 -14.54 -4.53
N PRO A 111 30.32 -15.21 -4.87
CA PRO A 111 31.26 -14.72 -5.91
C PRO A 111 30.65 -14.53 -7.30
N THR A 112 29.54 -15.17 -7.60
CA THR A 112 28.86 -15.03 -8.91
C THR A 112 27.77 -13.97 -8.91
N ALA A 113 27.46 -13.33 -7.77
CA ALA A 113 26.51 -12.25 -7.68
C ALA A 113 27.05 -10.99 -8.40
N ARG A 114 26.16 -10.22 -8.99
CA ARG A 114 26.48 -8.98 -9.69
C ARG A 114 25.73 -7.82 -8.99
N ILE A 115 26.50 -6.94 -8.38
CA ILE A 115 25.99 -5.76 -7.69
C ILE A 115 26.42 -4.55 -8.51
N ALA A 116 25.46 -3.77 -8.99
CA ALA A 116 25.74 -2.59 -9.80
C ALA A 116 26.33 -1.44 -8.95
N GLU A 117 26.96 -0.50 -9.62
CA GLU A 117 27.50 0.70 -9.00
C GLU A 117 26.41 1.52 -8.29
N GLY A 118 26.73 2.09 -7.14
CA GLY A 118 25.81 2.87 -6.32
C GLY A 118 24.81 2.03 -5.50
N ALA A 119 24.81 0.70 -5.65
CA ALA A 119 23.98 -0.15 -4.79
C ALA A 119 24.57 -0.24 -3.37
N VAL A 120 23.69 -0.33 -2.37
CA VAL A 120 24.05 -0.44 -0.95
C VAL A 120 23.57 -1.78 -0.41
N ILE A 121 24.47 -2.55 0.19
CA ILE A 121 24.14 -3.83 0.85
C ILE A 121 24.43 -3.70 2.34
N GLY A 122 23.39 -3.75 3.14
CA GLY A 122 23.45 -3.55 4.59
C GLY A 122 24.11 -4.69 5.37
N PRO A 123 24.35 -4.48 6.66
CA PRO A 123 25.02 -5.47 7.52
C PRO A 123 24.24 -6.79 7.59
N CYS A 124 24.99 -7.90 7.59
CA CYS A 124 24.43 -9.27 7.68
C CYS A 124 23.46 -9.63 6.56
N ALA A 125 23.35 -8.86 5.49
CA ALA A 125 22.57 -9.25 4.32
C ALA A 125 23.27 -10.39 3.58
N VAL A 126 22.47 -11.29 2.98
CA VAL A 126 22.95 -12.40 2.18
C VAL A 126 22.51 -12.22 0.72
N VAL A 127 23.46 -12.22 -0.19
CA VAL A 127 23.23 -12.14 -1.64
C VAL A 127 23.80 -13.41 -2.28
N ASP A 128 22.95 -14.28 -2.73
CA ASP A 128 23.29 -15.64 -3.15
C ASP A 128 23.79 -15.71 -4.60
N ARG A 129 24.10 -16.94 -5.07
CA ARG A 129 24.64 -17.20 -6.42
C ARG A 129 23.73 -16.62 -7.50
N GLY A 130 24.34 -16.09 -8.54
CA GLY A 130 23.65 -15.62 -9.74
C GLY A 130 22.76 -14.39 -9.56
N VAL A 131 22.63 -13.85 -8.34
CA VAL A 131 21.82 -12.65 -8.05
C VAL A 131 22.32 -11.46 -8.85
N ARG A 132 21.38 -10.64 -9.33
CA ARG A 132 21.67 -9.33 -9.95
C ARG A 132 20.93 -8.24 -9.18
N ILE A 133 21.67 -7.21 -8.76
CA ILE A 133 21.14 -6.03 -8.07
C ILE A 133 21.46 -4.79 -8.90
N GLY A 134 20.41 -4.03 -9.27
CA GLY A 134 20.51 -2.82 -10.08
C GLY A 134 21.12 -1.62 -9.34
N ALA A 135 21.47 -0.60 -10.12
CA ALA A 135 22.09 0.63 -9.62
C ALA A 135 21.17 1.38 -8.64
N GLY A 136 21.75 2.01 -7.62
CA GLY A 136 21.02 2.80 -6.63
C GLY A 136 20.10 2.00 -5.69
N THR A 137 20.05 0.68 -5.84
CA THR A 137 19.22 -0.19 -4.98
C THR A 137 19.84 -0.36 -3.60
N MET A 138 19.03 -0.22 -2.56
CA MET A 138 19.43 -0.43 -1.17
C MET A 138 18.84 -1.74 -0.65
N VAL A 139 19.70 -2.65 -0.15
CA VAL A 139 19.30 -3.89 0.53
C VAL A 139 19.56 -3.73 2.01
N GLY A 140 18.51 -3.71 2.82
CA GLY A 140 18.56 -3.50 4.26
C GLY A 140 19.24 -4.65 5.03
N ALA A 141 19.57 -4.37 6.28
CA ALA A 141 20.24 -5.32 7.16
C ALA A 141 19.49 -6.66 7.29
N SER A 142 20.24 -7.77 7.35
CA SER A 142 19.69 -9.13 7.54
C SER A 142 18.66 -9.56 6.48
N SER A 143 18.63 -8.91 5.31
CA SER A 143 17.80 -9.35 4.19
C SER A 143 18.51 -10.46 3.41
N VAL A 144 17.72 -11.33 2.79
CA VAL A 144 18.19 -12.46 1.98
C VAL A 144 17.70 -12.32 0.55
N ILE A 145 18.62 -12.28 -0.40
CA ILE A 145 18.32 -12.33 -1.83
C ILE A 145 18.82 -13.69 -2.34
N GLY A 146 17.88 -14.58 -2.60
CA GLY A 146 18.11 -15.99 -2.92
C GLY A 146 18.64 -16.23 -4.33
N PRO A 147 19.02 -17.48 -4.63
CA PRO A 147 19.70 -17.84 -5.87
C PRO A 147 18.97 -17.35 -7.12
N ASP A 148 19.75 -16.81 -8.07
CA ASP A 148 19.30 -16.37 -9.38
C ASP A 148 18.19 -15.28 -9.36
N ALA A 149 17.89 -14.69 -8.20
CA ALA A 149 16.93 -13.60 -8.10
C ALA A 149 17.47 -12.32 -8.77
N VAL A 150 16.55 -11.50 -9.27
CA VAL A 150 16.87 -10.23 -9.92
C VAL A 150 16.15 -9.11 -9.21
N VAL A 151 16.88 -8.05 -8.86
CA VAL A 151 16.35 -6.80 -8.30
C VAL A 151 16.76 -5.66 -9.21
N GLY A 152 15.80 -4.88 -9.67
CA GLY A 152 16.00 -3.74 -10.54
C GLY A 152 16.70 -2.56 -9.87
N GLU A 153 16.62 -1.39 -10.49
CA GLU A 153 17.30 -0.17 -10.06
C GLU A 153 16.45 0.63 -9.07
N GLU A 154 17.13 1.44 -8.24
CA GLU A 154 16.48 2.40 -7.31
C GLU A 154 15.44 1.75 -6.37
N CYS A 155 15.60 0.47 -6.04
CA CYS A 155 14.75 -0.22 -5.08
C CYS A 155 15.16 0.08 -3.64
N LEU A 156 14.16 0.14 -2.76
CA LEU A 156 14.37 0.24 -1.32
C LEU A 156 13.87 -1.04 -0.64
N ILE A 157 14.79 -1.94 -0.31
CA ILE A 157 14.51 -3.16 0.43
C ILE A 157 14.85 -2.93 1.89
N HIS A 158 13.83 -2.85 2.74
CA HIS A 158 14.00 -2.65 4.19
C HIS A 158 14.63 -3.87 4.88
N PRO A 159 15.08 -3.75 6.14
CA PRO A 159 15.68 -4.88 6.86
C PRO A 159 14.77 -6.11 6.98
N MET A 160 15.38 -7.30 7.03
CA MET A 160 14.69 -8.59 7.24
C MET A 160 13.71 -8.98 6.13
N VAL A 161 13.94 -8.59 4.90
CA VAL A 161 13.19 -9.02 3.71
C VAL A 161 13.81 -10.28 3.13
N ALA A 162 12.98 -11.22 2.67
CA ALA A 162 13.42 -12.39 1.91
C ALA A 162 12.85 -12.33 0.49
N VAL A 163 13.73 -12.25 -0.50
CA VAL A 163 13.40 -12.48 -1.92
C VAL A 163 14.02 -13.81 -2.29
N LEU A 164 13.19 -14.84 -2.49
CA LEU A 164 13.65 -16.20 -2.68
C LEU A 164 14.06 -16.49 -4.15
N ALA A 165 14.53 -17.71 -4.39
CA ALA A 165 15.15 -18.09 -5.65
C ALA A 165 14.31 -17.74 -6.89
N GLU A 166 14.99 -17.24 -7.95
CA GLU A 166 14.44 -16.96 -9.28
C GLU A 166 13.34 -15.88 -9.33
N CYS A 167 13.04 -15.22 -8.19
CA CYS A 167 12.10 -14.12 -8.16
C CYS A 167 12.65 -12.87 -8.85
N VAL A 168 11.77 -12.13 -9.48
CA VAL A 168 12.12 -10.89 -10.19
C VAL A 168 11.42 -9.71 -9.55
N VAL A 169 12.19 -8.70 -9.16
CA VAL A 169 11.74 -7.41 -8.64
C VAL A 169 12.15 -6.34 -9.64
N GLY A 170 11.20 -5.58 -10.14
CA GLY A 170 11.40 -4.46 -11.06
C GLY A 170 12.14 -3.29 -10.41
N SER A 171 12.07 -2.12 -11.02
CA SER A 171 12.78 -0.92 -10.55
C SER A 171 11.87 -0.02 -9.68
N ARG A 172 12.46 0.78 -8.77
CA ARG A 172 11.79 1.72 -7.87
C ARG A 172 10.74 1.04 -6.96
N VAL A 173 10.98 -0.22 -6.65
CA VAL A 173 10.12 -1.00 -5.75
C VAL A 173 10.52 -0.74 -4.30
N VAL A 174 9.51 -0.52 -3.45
CA VAL A 174 9.71 -0.40 -1.99
C VAL A 174 9.17 -1.65 -1.32
N ILE A 175 10.02 -2.33 -0.54
CA ILE A 175 9.67 -3.56 0.17
C ILE A 175 9.93 -3.34 1.66
N HIS A 176 8.87 -3.32 2.46
CA HIS A 176 8.97 -3.10 3.90
C HIS A 176 9.42 -4.35 4.66
N SER A 177 9.85 -4.16 5.90
CA SER A 177 10.47 -5.21 6.72
C SER A 177 9.57 -6.44 6.91
N GLY A 178 10.17 -7.61 6.92
CA GLY A 178 9.50 -8.88 7.16
C GLY A 178 8.71 -9.43 5.97
N VAL A 179 8.78 -8.80 4.81
CA VAL A 179 8.16 -9.32 3.56
C VAL A 179 8.90 -10.56 3.09
N VAL A 180 8.13 -11.56 2.63
CA VAL A 180 8.66 -12.78 2.00
C VAL A 180 8.08 -12.90 0.60
N ILE A 181 8.96 -12.94 -0.40
CA ILE A 181 8.61 -13.09 -1.81
C ILE A 181 9.15 -14.42 -2.33
N GLY A 182 8.26 -15.28 -2.85
CA GLY A 182 8.64 -16.53 -3.50
C GLY A 182 8.67 -17.75 -2.59
N GLY A 183 8.01 -17.69 -1.42
CA GLY A 183 7.72 -18.89 -0.62
C GLY A 183 6.84 -19.88 -1.39
N ASP A 184 6.90 -21.17 -1.03
CA ASP A 184 5.98 -22.15 -1.60
C ASP A 184 4.54 -21.87 -1.21
N GLY A 185 3.63 -22.00 -2.14
CA GLY A 185 2.21 -21.90 -1.87
C GLY A 185 1.65 -23.11 -1.10
N PHE A 186 0.41 -22.97 -0.66
CA PHE A 186 -0.33 -24.01 0.06
C PHE A 186 -0.94 -24.99 -0.97
N GLY A 187 -0.12 -25.94 -1.44
CA GLY A 187 -0.48 -26.96 -2.42
C GLY A 187 -0.20 -28.37 -1.89
N PHE A 188 -1.26 -29.15 -1.69
CA PHE A 188 -1.20 -30.53 -1.23
C PHE A 188 -2.24 -31.38 -1.96
N VAL A 189 -1.95 -32.67 -2.15
CA VAL A 189 -2.88 -33.68 -2.68
C VAL A 189 -2.90 -34.85 -1.72
N PRO A 190 -4.07 -35.41 -1.38
CA PRO A 190 -4.11 -36.62 -0.57
C PRO A 190 -3.66 -37.83 -1.41
N ASP A 191 -2.85 -38.69 -0.83
CA ASP A 191 -2.59 -40.01 -1.37
C ASP A 191 -3.74 -40.99 -1.12
N PRO A 192 -3.65 -42.26 -1.58
CA PRO A 192 -4.68 -43.26 -1.32
C PRO A 192 -4.92 -43.56 0.14
N GLU A 193 -3.94 -43.36 1.01
CA GLU A 193 -4.00 -43.53 2.46
C GLU A 193 -4.56 -42.30 3.19
N GLY A 194 -4.76 -41.17 2.47
CA GLY A 194 -5.29 -39.90 2.99
C GLY A 194 -4.22 -38.94 3.53
N GLU A 195 -2.94 -39.26 3.37
CA GLU A 195 -1.85 -38.39 3.76
C GLU A 195 -1.64 -37.25 2.76
N HIS A 196 -1.33 -36.05 3.27
CA HIS A 196 -1.14 -34.86 2.45
C HIS A 196 0.27 -34.82 1.82
N ILE A 197 0.36 -35.10 0.53
CA ILE A 197 1.60 -34.98 -0.23
C ILE A 197 1.74 -33.57 -0.80
N LYS A 198 2.89 -32.93 -0.58
CA LYS A 198 3.19 -31.58 -1.07
C LYS A 198 3.29 -31.55 -2.60
N ILE A 199 2.63 -30.56 -3.20
CA ILE A 199 2.81 -30.21 -4.62
C ILE A 199 4.01 -29.23 -4.72
N PRO A 200 5.09 -29.58 -5.44
CA PRO A 200 6.22 -28.69 -5.66
C PRO A 200 5.79 -27.43 -6.42
N HIS A 201 6.34 -26.29 -6.02
CA HIS A 201 6.12 -25.00 -6.70
C HIS A 201 7.40 -24.63 -7.46
N ASN A 202 7.39 -24.83 -8.78
CA ASN A 202 8.55 -24.66 -9.67
C ASN A 202 8.53 -23.32 -10.42
N GLY A 203 7.52 -22.50 -10.20
CA GLY A 203 7.45 -21.15 -10.76
C GLY A 203 8.12 -20.12 -9.85
N ASN A 204 7.91 -18.86 -10.16
CA ASN A 204 8.50 -17.74 -9.43
C ASN A 204 7.46 -16.67 -9.09
N VAL A 205 7.95 -15.53 -8.57
CA VAL A 205 7.20 -14.28 -8.39
C VAL A 205 7.84 -13.20 -9.26
N VAL A 206 6.99 -12.39 -9.90
CA VAL A 206 7.39 -11.19 -10.63
C VAL A 206 6.68 -9.97 -10.00
N ILE A 207 7.48 -9.06 -9.45
CA ILE A 207 7.03 -7.76 -8.98
C ILE A 207 7.44 -6.74 -10.04
N GLU A 208 6.47 -6.03 -10.63
CA GLU A 208 6.77 -5.01 -11.64
C GLU A 208 7.24 -3.68 -10.99
N ASP A 209 7.59 -2.70 -11.83
CA ASP A 209 8.11 -1.40 -11.39
C ASP A 209 7.13 -0.62 -10.49
N ASP A 210 7.68 0.26 -9.65
CA ASP A 210 6.93 1.23 -8.84
C ASP A 210 5.95 0.60 -7.83
N VAL A 211 6.06 -0.71 -7.55
CA VAL A 211 5.25 -1.42 -6.55
C VAL A 211 5.75 -1.06 -5.14
N GLU A 212 4.82 -0.98 -4.19
CA GLU A 212 5.14 -0.89 -2.77
C GLU A 212 4.46 -2.02 -2.00
N ILE A 213 5.22 -2.71 -1.11
CA ILE A 213 4.77 -3.89 -0.37
C ILE A 213 4.98 -3.64 1.12
N GLY A 214 3.88 -3.60 1.87
CA GLY A 214 3.84 -3.37 3.30
C GLY A 214 4.39 -4.51 4.14
N ALA A 215 4.75 -4.19 5.38
CA ALA A 215 5.45 -5.09 6.29
C ALA A 215 4.71 -6.42 6.54
N GLY A 216 5.46 -7.51 6.60
CA GLY A 216 4.94 -8.84 6.89
C GLY A 216 4.03 -9.43 5.80
N THR A 217 3.94 -8.82 4.63
CA THR A 217 3.22 -9.37 3.47
C THR A 217 3.98 -10.57 2.90
N THR A 218 3.24 -11.61 2.49
CA THR A 218 3.79 -12.81 1.89
C THR A 218 3.21 -13.04 0.50
N ILE A 219 4.08 -13.35 -0.48
CA ILE A 219 3.72 -13.58 -1.88
C ILE A 219 4.30 -14.91 -2.32
N ASP A 220 3.41 -15.89 -2.51
CA ASP A 220 3.81 -17.25 -2.85
C ASP A 220 4.19 -17.36 -4.33
N ARG A 221 5.19 -18.21 -4.61
CA ARG A 221 5.55 -18.56 -5.98
C ARG A 221 4.47 -19.37 -6.67
N ALA A 222 4.41 -19.28 -7.96
CA ALA A 222 3.51 -20.10 -8.76
C ALA A 222 3.90 -21.58 -8.72
N VAL A 223 2.94 -22.48 -8.88
CA VAL A 223 3.21 -23.91 -9.16
C VAL A 223 4.00 -24.04 -10.46
N ALA A 224 3.56 -23.31 -11.49
CA ALA A 224 4.25 -23.17 -12.78
C ALA A 224 3.97 -21.75 -13.32
N GLY A 225 4.93 -21.18 -14.03
CA GLY A 225 4.85 -19.78 -14.48
C GLY A 225 5.15 -18.80 -13.35
N SER A 226 4.36 -17.73 -13.22
CA SER A 226 4.65 -16.67 -12.25
C SER A 226 3.39 -16.21 -11.51
N THR A 227 3.53 -15.93 -10.21
CA THR A 227 2.67 -15.03 -9.47
C THR A 227 3.11 -13.61 -9.80
N VAL A 228 2.19 -12.69 -10.12
CA VAL A 228 2.54 -11.36 -10.65
C VAL A 228 1.88 -10.26 -9.85
N VAL A 229 2.67 -9.22 -9.51
CA VAL A 229 2.17 -7.94 -8.99
C VAL A 229 2.48 -6.84 -9.99
N GLY A 230 1.43 -6.32 -10.61
CA GLY A 230 1.52 -5.34 -11.69
C GLY A 230 1.97 -3.96 -11.22
N ARG A 231 2.55 -3.21 -12.16
CA ARG A 231 3.18 -1.91 -11.96
C ARG A 231 2.33 -0.95 -11.12
N ASN A 232 3.02 -0.20 -10.25
CA ASN A 232 2.42 0.85 -9.41
C ASN A 232 1.32 0.36 -8.46
N SER A 233 1.18 -0.95 -8.22
CA SER A 233 0.27 -1.48 -7.20
C SER A 233 0.83 -1.26 -5.81
N LYS A 234 -0.06 -1.00 -4.85
CA LYS A 234 0.27 -0.75 -3.45
C LYS A 234 -0.40 -1.81 -2.59
N LEU A 235 0.42 -2.59 -1.93
CA LEU A 235 0.01 -3.63 -0.99
C LEU A 235 0.37 -3.16 0.42
N ASP A 236 -0.61 -3.05 1.29
CA ASP A 236 -0.42 -2.69 2.69
C ASP A 236 0.13 -3.88 3.50
N ASN A 237 0.17 -3.77 4.80
CA ASN A 237 0.78 -4.73 5.70
C ASN A 237 -0.02 -6.05 5.80
N LEU A 238 0.68 -7.15 6.05
CA LEU A 238 0.11 -8.46 6.36
C LEU A 238 -0.84 -9.00 5.29
N ILE A 239 -0.56 -8.74 4.03
CA ILE A 239 -1.32 -9.29 2.90
C ILE A 239 -0.78 -10.69 2.56
N GLN A 240 -1.68 -11.63 2.25
CA GLN A 240 -1.33 -12.93 1.69
C GLN A 240 -1.73 -12.96 0.20
N VAL A 241 -0.75 -13.13 -0.66
CA VAL A 241 -0.94 -13.38 -2.09
C VAL A 241 -0.54 -14.82 -2.37
N ALA A 242 -1.52 -15.68 -2.66
CA ALA A 242 -1.27 -17.09 -2.92
C ALA A 242 -0.68 -17.34 -4.33
N HIS A 243 -0.30 -18.60 -4.58
CA HIS A 243 0.34 -19.04 -5.82
C HIS A 243 -0.48 -18.72 -7.07
N ASN A 244 0.17 -18.39 -8.18
CA ASN A 244 -0.44 -18.12 -9.48
C ASN A 244 -1.43 -16.92 -9.51
N VAL A 245 -1.51 -16.12 -8.46
CA VAL A 245 -2.30 -14.89 -8.46
C VAL A 245 -1.69 -13.89 -9.43
N LYS A 246 -2.56 -13.16 -10.12
CA LYS A 246 -2.16 -12.04 -10.98
C LYS A 246 -2.85 -10.77 -10.51
N ILE A 247 -2.09 -9.83 -10.01
CA ILE A 247 -2.55 -8.49 -9.63
C ILE A 247 -2.18 -7.55 -10.77
N GLY A 248 -3.16 -6.86 -11.33
CA GLY A 248 -3.02 -5.87 -12.39
C GLY A 248 -2.30 -4.60 -11.93
N ARG A 249 -2.25 -3.59 -12.81
CA ARG A 249 -1.55 -2.33 -12.56
C ARG A 249 -2.39 -1.39 -11.69
N GLY A 250 -1.72 -0.66 -10.79
CA GLY A 250 -2.35 0.39 -10.00
C GLY A 250 -3.41 -0.12 -9.02
N CYS A 251 -3.36 -1.38 -8.63
CA CYS A 251 -4.22 -1.94 -7.59
C CYS A 251 -3.85 -1.37 -6.22
N PHE A 252 -4.84 -1.21 -5.35
CA PHE A 252 -4.67 -0.70 -4.00
C PHE A 252 -5.30 -1.67 -2.99
N LEU A 253 -4.47 -2.40 -2.27
CA LEU A 253 -4.90 -3.44 -1.34
C LEU A 253 -4.57 -3.02 0.09
N ALA A 254 -5.61 -2.84 0.91
CA ALA A 254 -5.42 -2.51 2.33
C ALA A 254 -5.07 -3.75 3.16
N ALA A 255 -4.60 -3.51 4.37
CA ALA A 255 -4.01 -4.50 5.25
C ALA A 255 -4.88 -5.75 5.49
N GLN A 256 -4.20 -6.88 5.66
CA GLN A 256 -4.79 -8.18 5.94
C GLN A 256 -5.72 -8.73 4.85
N THR A 257 -5.61 -8.23 3.62
CA THR A 257 -6.28 -8.85 2.47
C THR A 257 -5.66 -10.20 2.18
N GLY A 258 -6.50 -11.23 1.98
CA GLY A 258 -6.08 -12.57 1.57
C GLY A 258 -6.59 -12.90 0.18
N ILE A 259 -5.72 -13.31 -0.73
CA ILE A 259 -6.06 -13.67 -2.11
C ILE A 259 -5.69 -15.13 -2.33
N ALA A 260 -6.67 -15.98 -2.56
CA ALA A 260 -6.47 -17.40 -2.81
C ALA A 260 -5.92 -17.67 -4.23
N GLY A 261 -5.34 -18.85 -4.41
CA GLY A 261 -4.57 -19.21 -5.61
C GLY A 261 -5.31 -19.06 -6.94
N SER A 262 -4.56 -18.72 -7.97
CA SER A 262 -5.03 -18.57 -9.36
C SER A 262 -6.08 -17.48 -9.59
N THR A 263 -6.25 -16.57 -8.66
CA THR A 263 -7.18 -15.43 -8.78
C THR A 263 -6.53 -14.31 -9.58
N VAL A 264 -7.34 -13.61 -10.37
CA VAL A 264 -6.93 -12.45 -11.18
C VAL A 264 -7.64 -11.21 -10.64
N LEU A 265 -6.86 -10.21 -10.22
CA LEU A 265 -7.33 -8.85 -10.03
C LEU A 265 -6.89 -8.05 -11.26
N GLU A 266 -7.86 -7.52 -12.02
CA GLU A 266 -7.53 -6.64 -13.14
C GLU A 266 -6.99 -5.28 -12.65
N ASP A 267 -6.66 -4.36 -13.59
CA ASP A 267 -6.07 -3.06 -13.25
C ASP A 267 -6.98 -2.24 -12.31
N GLN A 268 -6.37 -1.45 -11.42
CA GLN A 268 -7.03 -0.45 -10.58
C GLN A 268 -8.08 -1.02 -9.58
N VAL A 269 -8.02 -2.30 -9.27
CA VAL A 269 -8.86 -2.89 -8.21
C VAL A 269 -8.47 -2.31 -6.86
N THR A 270 -9.49 -1.98 -6.05
CA THR A 270 -9.31 -1.49 -4.67
C THR A 270 -9.90 -2.47 -3.68
N CYS A 271 -9.08 -2.96 -2.74
CA CYS A 271 -9.51 -3.81 -1.64
C CYS A 271 -9.43 -3.04 -0.31
N GLY A 272 -10.54 -2.98 0.41
CA GLY A 272 -10.54 -2.53 1.81
C GLY A 272 -9.85 -3.54 2.73
N GLY A 273 -9.61 -3.14 4.00
CA GLY A 273 -8.93 -4.02 4.95
C GLY A 273 -9.69 -5.33 5.22
N GLN A 274 -8.94 -6.41 5.41
CA GLN A 274 -9.46 -7.74 5.76
C GLN A 274 -10.41 -8.35 4.70
N VAL A 275 -10.22 -8.03 3.44
CA VAL A 275 -10.96 -8.68 2.34
C VAL A 275 -10.40 -10.08 2.12
N GLY A 276 -11.28 -11.07 2.00
CA GLY A 276 -10.94 -12.45 1.60
C GLY A 276 -11.44 -12.74 0.18
N ILE A 277 -10.57 -13.20 -0.71
CA ILE A 277 -10.92 -13.50 -2.10
C ILE A 277 -10.70 -14.98 -2.37
N GLY A 278 -11.77 -15.67 -2.81
CA GLY A 278 -11.74 -17.09 -3.17
C GLY A 278 -10.81 -17.36 -4.36
N GLY A 279 -10.42 -18.63 -4.51
CA GLY A 279 -9.53 -19.05 -5.60
C GLY A 279 -10.22 -19.08 -6.97
N HIS A 280 -9.40 -18.94 -8.04
CA HIS A 280 -9.83 -19.04 -9.43
C HIS A 280 -10.89 -18.00 -9.85
N LEU A 281 -10.94 -16.85 -9.19
CA LEU A 281 -11.88 -15.77 -9.48
C LEU A 281 -11.24 -14.67 -10.32
N VAL A 282 -12.10 -13.91 -11.01
CA VAL A 282 -11.73 -12.68 -11.70
C VAL A 282 -12.40 -11.50 -11.03
N VAL A 283 -11.61 -10.53 -10.58
CA VAL A 283 -12.08 -9.24 -10.09
C VAL A 283 -11.82 -8.20 -11.16
N GLY A 284 -12.89 -7.70 -11.76
CA GLY A 284 -12.84 -6.81 -12.92
C GLY A 284 -12.22 -5.45 -12.62
N ARG A 285 -11.69 -4.82 -13.67
CA ARG A 285 -11.00 -3.52 -13.61
C ARG A 285 -11.75 -2.48 -12.80
N GLY A 286 -11.05 -1.79 -11.90
CA GLY A 286 -11.61 -0.68 -11.12
C GLY A 286 -12.67 -1.10 -10.10
N ALA A 287 -12.88 -2.39 -9.88
CA ALA A 287 -13.82 -2.86 -8.84
C ALA A 287 -13.34 -2.44 -7.44
N VAL A 288 -14.29 -2.20 -6.55
CA VAL A 288 -14.06 -1.84 -5.15
C VAL A 288 -14.64 -2.91 -4.23
N LEU A 289 -13.76 -3.62 -3.54
CA LEU A 289 -14.12 -4.60 -2.51
C LEU A 289 -14.06 -3.90 -1.16
N THR A 290 -15.21 -3.66 -0.52
CA THR A 290 -15.22 -2.93 0.75
C THR A 290 -14.64 -3.77 1.89
N GLY A 291 -14.21 -3.11 2.97
CA GLY A 291 -13.55 -3.80 4.09
C GLY A 291 -14.36 -4.97 4.65
N LYS A 292 -13.67 -6.05 5.01
CA LYS A 292 -14.23 -7.32 5.53
C LYS A 292 -15.17 -8.05 4.59
N SER A 293 -15.07 -7.82 3.28
CA SER A 293 -15.88 -8.55 2.31
C SER A 293 -15.29 -9.93 2.01
N GLY A 294 -16.16 -10.91 1.83
CA GLY A 294 -15.82 -12.26 1.36
C GLY A 294 -16.24 -12.47 -0.08
N ILE A 295 -15.27 -12.53 -1.00
CA ILE A 295 -15.52 -12.66 -2.43
C ILE A 295 -15.54 -14.14 -2.79
N THR A 296 -16.69 -14.65 -3.23
CA THR A 296 -16.91 -16.07 -3.54
C THR A 296 -17.29 -16.32 -5.00
N LYS A 297 -17.35 -15.28 -5.82
CA LYS A 297 -17.61 -15.31 -7.26
C LYS A 297 -16.94 -14.13 -7.95
N ASP A 298 -16.86 -14.17 -9.26
CA ASP A 298 -16.34 -13.08 -10.07
C ASP A 298 -17.06 -11.75 -9.77
N VAL A 299 -16.31 -10.66 -9.93
CA VAL A 299 -16.76 -9.29 -9.70
C VAL A 299 -16.65 -8.51 -10.99
N ASP A 300 -17.75 -7.90 -11.43
CA ASP A 300 -17.79 -7.11 -12.66
C ASP A 300 -16.87 -5.86 -12.58
N PRO A 301 -16.34 -5.39 -13.73
CA PRO A 301 -15.57 -4.15 -13.77
C PRO A 301 -16.33 -2.96 -13.18
N GLY A 302 -15.64 -2.16 -12.34
CA GLY A 302 -16.22 -0.97 -11.70
C GLY A 302 -17.26 -1.25 -10.61
N ALA A 303 -17.58 -2.51 -10.33
CA ALA A 303 -18.56 -2.84 -9.30
C ALA A 303 -18.03 -2.51 -7.89
N VAL A 304 -18.95 -2.11 -7.01
CA VAL A 304 -18.70 -1.95 -5.58
C VAL A 304 -19.44 -3.06 -4.83
N VAL A 305 -18.67 -3.93 -4.16
CA VAL A 305 -19.25 -5.09 -3.47
C VAL A 305 -18.94 -5.07 -1.97
N SER A 306 -19.83 -5.66 -1.17
CA SER A 306 -19.68 -5.71 0.29
C SER A 306 -20.36 -6.94 0.89
N GLY A 307 -19.96 -7.29 2.12
CA GLY A 307 -20.57 -8.36 2.91
C GLY A 307 -19.91 -9.73 2.76
N VAL A 308 -20.47 -10.72 3.45
CA VAL A 308 -20.03 -12.13 3.42
C VAL A 308 -21.25 -13.02 3.25
N PRO A 309 -21.45 -13.69 2.11
CA PRO A 309 -20.73 -13.49 0.86
C PRO A 309 -20.95 -12.07 0.30
N ALA A 310 -19.98 -11.58 -0.48
CA ALA A 310 -20.07 -10.23 -1.04
C ALA A 310 -21.20 -10.12 -2.09
N ARG A 311 -21.90 -9.00 -2.04
CA ARG A 311 -23.00 -8.64 -2.92
C ARG A 311 -22.81 -7.20 -3.40
N ASP A 312 -23.64 -6.74 -4.32
CA ASP A 312 -23.70 -5.31 -4.63
C ASP A 312 -23.80 -4.50 -3.33
N HIS A 313 -23.04 -3.42 -3.24
CA HIS A 313 -22.95 -2.66 -2.00
C HIS A 313 -24.30 -2.07 -1.56
N ARG A 314 -25.08 -1.52 -2.51
CA ARG A 314 -26.39 -0.92 -2.20
C ARG A 314 -27.40 -1.98 -1.77
N GLU A 315 -27.36 -3.17 -2.40
CA GLU A 315 -28.18 -4.31 -2.00
C GLU A 315 -27.82 -4.78 -0.59
N ASN A 316 -26.52 -4.96 -0.31
CA ASN A 316 -26.04 -5.36 1.01
C ASN A 316 -26.49 -4.37 2.09
N MET A 317 -26.37 -3.06 1.86
CA MET A 317 -26.81 -2.04 2.82
C MET A 317 -28.32 -2.11 3.10
N LYS A 318 -29.14 -2.41 2.09
CA LYS A 318 -30.59 -2.63 2.28
C LYS A 318 -30.86 -3.87 3.14
N ILE A 319 -30.13 -4.96 2.88
CA ILE A 319 -30.25 -6.21 3.65
C ILE A 319 -29.87 -5.96 5.12
N MET A 320 -28.74 -5.30 5.37
CA MET A 320 -28.28 -4.98 6.73
C MET A 320 -29.27 -4.09 7.48
N ALA A 321 -29.85 -3.09 6.82
CA ALA A 321 -30.89 -2.24 7.39
C ALA A 321 -32.18 -3.03 7.69
N ALA A 322 -32.54 -3.98 6.86
CA ALA A 322 -33.71 -4.86 7.09
C ALA A 322 -33.44 -5.82 8.27
N LEU A 323 -32.27 -6.43 8.33
CA LEU A 323 -31.85 -7.31 9.42
C LEU A 323 -31.91 -6.61 10.80
N SER A 324 -31.50 -5.35 10.88
CA SER A 324 -31.55 -4.58 12.14
C SER A 324 -33.00 -4.35 12.64
N ARG A 325 -34.01 -4.36 11.76
CA ARG A 325 -35.44 -4.20 12.08
C ARG A 325 -36.13 -5.52 12.35
N LEU A 326 -35.58 -6.64 11.92
CA LEU A 326 -36.17 -7.97 11.99
C LEU A 326 -36.61 -8.36 13.42
N PRO A 327 -35.85 -8.15 14.51
CA PRO A 327 -36.28 -8.49 15.87
C PRO A 327 -37.54 -7.75 16.31
N GLY A 328 -37.72 -6.49 15.89
CA GLY A 328 -38.96 -5.71 16.16
C GLY A 328 -40.14 -6.24 15.39
N LEU A 329 -39.94 -6.59 14.12
CA LEU A 329 -40.98 -7.15 13.25
C LEU A 329 -41.46 -8.50 13.76
N LEU A 330 -40.56 -9.39 14.19
CA LEU A 330 -40.90 -10.69 14.76
C LEU A 330 -41.72 -10.56 16.06
N ARG A 331 -41.37 -9.61 16.94
CA ARG A 331 -42.17 -9.32 18.15
C ARG A 331 -43.57 -8.83 17.81
N SER A 332 -43.73 -7.94 16.83
CA SER A 332 -45.03 -7.44 16.42
C SER A 332 -45.92 -8.52 15.77
N LEU A 333 -45.32 -9.49 15.09
CA LEU A 333 -46.02 -10.62 14.49
C LEU A 333 -46.43 -11.66 15.55
N ALA A 334 -45.61 -11.87 16.58
CA ALA A 334 -45.95 -12.77 17.70
C ALA A 334 -47.10 -12.23 18.53
N GLY A 335 -47.11 -10.93 18.87
CA GLY A 335 -48.24 -10.31 19.60
C GLY A 335 -49.57 -10.32 18.86
N LYS A 336 -49.55 -10.22 17.51
CA LYS A 336 -50.80 -10.37 16.71
C LYS A 336 -51.35 -11.78 16.64
N LYS A 337 -50.58 -12.82 16.99
CA LYS A 337 -51.09 -14.20 17.10
C LYS A 337 -51.82 -14.44 18.42
N GLU A 338 -51.40 -13.79 19.51
CA GLU A 338 -52.07 -13.90 20.82
C GLU A 338 -53.41 -13.13 20.87
N GLU A 339 -53.59 -12.08 20.06
CA GLU A 339 -54.86 -11.35 19.98
C GLU A 339 -55.91 -12.02 19.07
N ARG A 340 -55.58 -13.10 18.36
CA ARG A 340 -56.51 -13.81 17.44
C ARG A 340 -56.83 -15.24 17.89
N GLY A 341 -56.43 -15.66 19.06
CA GLY A 341 -56.74 -16.93 19.73
C GLY A 341 -57.56 -16.67 20.99
#